data_86a9e94e5507009d3e7d16fb97710562
#
_entry.id   86a9e94e5507009d3e7d16fb97710562
#
_cell.length_a   1.000
_cell.length_b   1.000
_cell.length_c   1.000
_cell.angle_alpha   90.00
_cell.angle_beta   90.00
_cell.angle_gamma   90.00
#
_symmetry.space_group_name_H-M   'P 1'
#
loop_
_entity.id
_entity.type
_entity.pdbx_description
1 polymer ?
#
loop_
_entity_poly.entity_id
_entity_poly.type
_entity_poly.pdbx_seq_one_letter_code
_entity_poly.pdbx_strand_id
1 'polypeptide(L)'
;YFLGAIPEEFGWTSTLTEPLTKEYGPIKAGIIIGGVWGVWHVIPWSWVHPVGWIAGMCLLNVLMRTAMIYAYVYGGKSLFTGLVFHTMINVTMGIFLNYGSHINTWIFSVWMAIILLSLIYFIKRESKASKC
;
A
#
# COMPACT_ATOMS: atom_id res chain seq x y z
N TYR A 1 -0.37 0.18 16.85
CA TYR A 1 -0.38 0.18 15.38
C TYR A 1 -1.67 -0.38 14.81
N PHE A 2 -2.13 -1.57 15.28
CA PHE A 2 -3.36 -2.20 14.75
C PHE A 2 -4.61 -1.33 14.93
N LEU A 3 -4.83 -0.80 16.14
CA LEU A 3 -5.99 0.07 16.43
C LEU A 3 -5.99 1.35 15.55
N GLY A 4 -4.81 1.89 15.24
CA GLY A 4 -4.69 3.04 14.34
C GLY A 4 -5.00 2.74 12.88
N ALA A 5 -4.73 1.51 12.42
CA ALA A 5 -5.06 1.09 11.07
C ALA A 5 -6.57 0.87 10.83
N ILE A 6 -7.34 0.59 11.88
CA ILE A 6 -8.78 0.27 11.76
C ILE A 6 -9.57 1.39 11.06
N PRO A 7 -9.58 2.65 11.57
CA PRO A 7 -10.39 3.70 10.95
C PRO A 7 -9.98 4.01 9.51
N GLU A 8 -8.67 3.93 9.22
CA GLU A 8 -8.18 4.15 7.87
C GLU A 8 -8.63 3.05 6.90
N GLU A 9 -8.53 1.78 7.28
CA GLU A 9 -8.92 0.68 6.39
C GLU A 9 -10.44 0.55 6.23
N PHE A 10 -11.24 1.01 7.18
CA PHE A 10 -12.67 1.16 6.96
C PHE A 10 -12.96 2.18 5.84
N GLY A 11 -12.21 3.28 5.76
CA GLY A 11 -12.34 4.24 4.66
C GLY A 11 -11.76 3.70 3.35
N TRP A 12 -10.49 3.31 3.37
CA TRP A 12 -9.76 2.96 2.16
C TRP A 12 -10.18 1.60 1.58
N THR A 13 -10.18 0.55 2.41
CA THR A 13 -10.42 -0.82 1.93
C THR A 13 -11.89 -1.15 1.83
N SER A 14 -12.69 -0.87 2.87
CA SER A 14 -14.10 -1.27 2.85
C SER A 14 -14.99 -0.37 1.98
N THR A 15 -14.65 0.91 1.85
CA THR A 15 -15.52 1.88 1.18
C THR A 15 -15.08 2.18 -0.26
N LEU A 16 -13.77 2.42 -0.48
CA LEU A 16 -13.27 2.92 -1.76
C LEU A 16 -12.69 1.85 -2.68
N THR A 17 -12.12 0.78 -2.13
CA THR A 17 -11.37 -0.19 -2.94
C THR A 17 -12.28 -0.91 -3.95
N GLU A 18 -13.43 -1.40 -3.54
CA GLU A 18 -14.28 -2.19 -4.45
C GLU A 18 -14.91 -1.35 -5.57
N PRO A 19 -15.51 -0.16 -5.31
CA PRO A 19 -16.03 0.70 -6.37
C PRO A 19 -14.96 1.11 -7.37
N LEU A 20 -13.80 1.60 -6.89
CA LEU A 20 -12.74 2.06 -7.77
C LEU A 20 -12.10 0.90 -8.56
N THR A 21 -12.00 -0.28 -7.96
CA THR A 21 -11.48 -1.46 -8.66
C THR A 21 -12.43 -1.94 -9.75
N LYS A 22 -13.73 -1.90 -9.51
CA LYS A 22 -14.74 -2.24 -10.54
C LYS A 22 -14.70 -1.29 -11.72
N GLU A 23 -14.51 0.00 -11.45
CA GLU A 23 -14.54 1.03 -12.50
C GLU A 23 -13.21 1.14 -13.26
N TYR A 24 -12.08 1.17 -12.55
CA TYR A 24 -10.77 1.48 -13.14
C TYR A 24 -9.78 0.30 -13.15
N GLY A 25 -10.13 -0.80 -12.51
CA GLY A 25 -9.22 -1.93 -12.29
C GLY A 25 -8.25 -1.70 -11.12
N PRO A 26 -7.59 -2.78 -10.63
CA PRO A 26 -6.83 -2.74 -9.38
C PRO A 26 -5.60 -1.80 -9.41
N ILE A 27 -4.93 -1.66 -10.55
CA ILE A 27 -3.76 -0.77 -10.66
C ILE A 27 -4.16 0.70 -10.51
N LYS A 28 -5.16 1.15 -11.29
CA LYS A 28 -5.60 2.55 -11.23
C LYS A 28 -6.23 2.88 -9.87
N ALA A 29 -7.04 1.97 -9.31
CA ALA A 29 -7.57 2.12 -7.96
C ALA A 29 -6.44 2.29 -6.92
N GLY A 30 -5.37 1.49 -7.01
CA GLY A 30 -4.20 1.60 -6.16
C GLY A 30 -3.47 2.94 -6.28
N ILE A 31 -3.31 3.43 -7.51
CA ILE A 31 -2.69 4.74 -7.75
C ILE A 31 -3.55 5.87 -7.17
N ILE A 32 -4.86 5.83 -7.37
CA ILE A 32 -5.79 6.86 -6.86
C ILE A 32 -5.80 6.86 -5.33
N ILE A 33 -6.09 5.73 -4.70
CA ILE A 33 -6.19 5.66 -3.24
C ILE A 33 -4.82 5.90 -2.60
N GLY A 34 -3.77 5.29 -3.11
CA GLY A 34 -2.41 5.46 -2.61
C GLY A 34 -1.87 6.88 -2.78
N GLY A 35 -2.23 7.55 -3.88
CA GLY A 35 -1.91 8.95 -4.11
C GLY A 35 -2.58 9.88 -3.08
N VAL A 36 -3.87 9.71 -2.85
CA VAL A 36 -4.61 10.47 -1.83
C VAL A 36 -4.05 10.18 -0.43
N TRP A 37 -3.78 8.92 -0.12
CA TRP A 37 -3.20 8.50 1.15
C TRP A 37 -1.80 9.09 1.36
N GLY A 38 -0.95 9.10 0.33
CA GLY A 38 0.37 9.73 0.38
C GLY A 38 0.29 11.25 0.59
N VAL A 39 -0.55 11.94 -0.18
CA VAL A 39 -0.75 13.40 -0.05
C VAL A 39 -1.28 13.78 1.32
N TRP A 40 -2.18 13.02 1.90
CA TRP A 40 -2.66 13.24 3.27
C TRP A 40 -1.52 13.30 4.29
N HIS A 41 -0.51 12.45 4.13
CA HIS A 41 0.62 12.39 5.05
C HIS A 41 1.70 13.46 4.81
N VAL A 42 1.64 14.22 3.70
CA VAL A 42 2.65 15.25 3.39
C VAL A 42 2.75 16.28 4.51
N ILE A 43 1.60 16.74 5.05
CA ILE A 43 1.59 17.77 6.09
C ILE A 43 2.37 17.31 7.35
N PRO A 44 2.01 16.22 8.02
CA PRO A 44 2.77 15.77 9.20
C PRO A 44 4.24 15.42 8.90
N TRP A 45 4.53 14.85 7.72
CA TRP A 45 5.91 14.53 7.35
C TRP A 45 6.76 15.77 7.06
N SER A 46 6.16 16.86 6.55
CA SER A 46 6.90 18.10 6.24
C SER A 46 7.52 18.78 7.47
N TRP A 47 7.04 18.44 8.66
CA TRP A 47 7.59 18.99 9.92
C TRP A 47 8.87 18.29 10.37
N VAL A 48 9.13 17.08 9.88
CA VAL A 48 10.21 16.21 10.41
C VAL A 48 11.10 15.60 9.33
N HIS A 49 10.71 15.69 8.05
CA HIS A 49 11.44 15.06 6.95
C HIS A 49 11.70 16.00 5.77
N PRO A 50 12.82 15.86 5.06
CA PRO A 50 13.11 16.65 3.86
C PRO A 50 12.22 16.23 2.69
N VAL A 51 12.03 17.14 1.72
CA VAL A 51 11.16 16.95 0.55
C VAL A 51 11.48 15.66 -0.22
N GLY A 52 12.75 15.32 -0.41
CA GLY A 52 13.15 14.09 -1.11
C GLY A 52 12.68 12.82 -0.40
N TRP A 53 12.69 12.80 0.94
CA TRP A 53 12.17 11.68 1.73
C TRP A 53 10.65 11.58 1.58
N ILE A 54 9.94 12.72 1.64
CA ILE A 54 8.48 12.80 1.48
C ILE A 54 8.05 12.29 0.09
N ALA A 55 8.74 12.72 -0.97
CA ALA A 55 8.46 12.26 -2.33
C ALA A 55 8.60 10.73 -2.44
N GLY A 56 9.66 10.16 -1.88
CA GLY A 56 9.86 8.71 -1.81
C GLY A 56 8.75 8.00 -1.02
N MET A 57 8.29 8.58 0.10
CA MET A 57 7.16 8.03 0.88
C MET A 57 5.84 8.08 0.12
N CYS A 58 5.56 9.16 -0.61
CA CYS A 58 4.36 9.22 -1.45
C CYS A 58 4.37 8.11 -2.52
N LEU A 59 5.51 7.91 -3.18
CA LEU A 59 5.66 6.80 -4.14
C LEU A 59 5.48 5.45 -3.45
N LEU A 60 6.13 5.25 -2.30
CA LEU A 60 6.02 4.02 -1.53
C LEU A 60 4.56 3.72 -1.12
N ASN A 61 3.82 4.74 -0.67
CA ASN A 61 2.40 4.61 -0.35
C ASN A 61 1.55 4.16 -1.54
N VAL A 62 1.79 4.70 -2.72
CA VAL A 62 1.10 4.27 -3.96
C VAL A 62 1.39 2.79 -4.24
N LEU A 63 2.64 2.36 -4.13
CA LEU A 63 3.04 0.97 -4.37
C LEU A 63 2.44 0.02 -3.33
N MET A 64 2.54 0.38 -2.04
CA MET A 64 1.97 -0.41 -0.95
C MET A 64 0.45 -0.52 -1.07
N ARG A 65 -0.26 0.58 -1.33
CA ARG A 65 -1.72 0.57 -1.50
C ARG A 65 -2.12 -0.26 -2.71
N THR A 66 -1.38 -0.20 -3.81
CA THR A 66 -1.65 -1.05 -4.96
C THR A 66 -1.49 -2.54 -4.61
N ALA A 67 -0.44 -2.91 -3.87
CA ALA A 67 -0.26 -4.29 -3.41
C ALA A 67 -1.37 -4.74 -2.46
N MET A 68 -1.80 -3.87 -1.52
CA MET A 68 -2.93 -4.15 -0.62
C MET A 68 -4.22 -4.41 -1.40
N ILE A 69 -4.49 -3.63 -2.46
CA ILE A 69 -5.66 -3.83 -3.32
C ILE A 69 -5.58 -5.16 -4.06
N TYR A 70 -4.41 -5.54 -4.58
CA TYR A 70 -4.23 -6.85 -5.18
C TYR A 70 -4.46 -7.98 -4.17
N ALA A 71 -3.88 -7.86 -2.96
CA ALA A 71 -4.10 -8.82 -1.89
C ALA A 71 -5.60 -8.91 -1.49
N TYR A 72 -6.30 -7.78 -1.43
CA TYR A 72 -7.74 -7.74 -1.16
C TYR A 72 -8.53 -8.41 -2.28
N VAL A 73 -8.35 -8.00 -3.53
CA VAL A 73 -9.17 -8.46 -4.68
C VAL A 73 -8.99 -9.95 -4.93
N TYR A 74 -7.77 -10.44 -4.87
CA TYR A 74 -7.44 -11.84 -5.18
C TYR A 74 -7.34 -12.74 -3.94
N GLY A 75 -7.31 -12.17 -2.74
CA GLY A 75 -7.28 -12.87 -1.46
C GLY A 75 -8.66 -13.02 -0.77
N GLY A 76 -9.75 -12.97 -1.52
CA GLY A 76 -11.11 -13.22 -0.98
C GLY A 76 -11.83 -11.99 -0.46
N LYS A 77 -11.38 -10.78 -0.78
CA LYS A 77 -12.01 -9.49 -0.45
C LYS A 77 -12.23 -9.26 1.06
N SER A 78 -11.27 -9.69 1.86
CA SER A 78 -11.34 -9.53 3.31
C SER A 78 -10.75 -8.18 3.75
N LEU A 79 -11.53 -7.40 4.51
CA LEU A 79 -11.02 -6.19 5.18
C LEU A 79 -9.84 -6.52 6.11
N PHE A 80 -9.84 -7.70 6.72
CA PHE A 80 -8.77 -8.15 7.61
C PHE A 80 -7.43 -8.23 6.88
N THR A 81 -7.41 -8.57 5.58
CA THR A 81 -6.18 -8.55 4.77
C THR A 81 -5.57 -7.14 4.72
N GLY A 82 -6.40 -6.11 4.48
CA GLY A 82 -5.97 -4.71 4.51
C GLY A 82 -5.44 -4.30 5.89
N LEU A 83 -6.19 -4.63 6.95
CA LEU A 83 -5.79 -4.32 8.34
C LEU A 83 -4.45 -4.95 8.73
N VAL A 84 -4.24 -6.22 8.41
CA VAL A 84 -2.97 -6.89 8.71
C VAL A 84 -1.83 -6.27 7.93
N PHE A 85 -2.02 -6.04 6.63
CA PHE A 85 -0.98 -5.45 5.79
C PHE A 85 -0.60 -4.04 6.28
N HIS A 86 -1.58 -3.18 6.54
CA HIS A 86 -1.36 -1.83 7.06
C HIS A 86 -0.68 -1.86 8.44
N THR A 87 -1.13 -2.73 9.32
CA THR A 87 -0.50 -2.90 10.65
C THR A 87 0.96 -3.29 10.52
N MET A 88 1.29 -4.22 9.63
CA MET A 88 2.68 -4.64 9.41
C MET A 88 3.55 -3.51 8.84
N ILE A 89 3.00 -2.66 7.97
CA ILE A 89 3.68 -1.43 7.52
C ILE A 89 4.01 -0.55 8.73
N ASN A 90 3.03 -0.24 9.56
CA ASN A 90 3.21 0.64 10.72
C ASN A 90 4.18 0.07 11.75
N VAL A 91 4.14 -1.25 11.99
CA VAL A 91 5.10 -1.95 12.86
C VAL A 91 6.51 -1.85 12.29
N THR A 92 6.68 -2.12 11.00
CA THR A 92 7.98 -2.04 10.33
C THR A 92 8.56 -0.63 10.44
N MET A 93 7.77 0.39 10.10
CA MET A 93 8.18 1.79 10.23
C MET A 93 8.56 2.14 11.68
N GLY A 94 7.76 1.72 12.67
CA GLY A 94 8.04 1.96 14.09
C GLY A 94 9.33 1.28 14.57
N ILE A 95 9.60 0.04 14.14
CA ILE A 95 10.83 -0.67 14.48
C ILE A 95 12.06 0.07 13.95
N PHE A 96 12.07 0.45 12.67
CA PHE A 96 13.21 1.15 12.09
C PHE A 96 13.50 2.47 12.79
N LEU A 97 12.49 3.28 13.08
CA LEU A 97 12.66 4.56 13.77
C LEU A 97 13.16 4.40 15.21
N ASN A 98 12.63 3.41 15.96
CA ASN A 98 12.97 3.23 17.37
C ASN A 98 14.35 2.61 17.60
N TYR A 99 14.90 1.88 16.65
CA TYR A 99 16.21 1.24 16.77
C TYR A 99 17.33 1.96 16.00
N GLY A 100 17.13 3.26 15.67
CA GLY A 100 18.18 4.12 15.11
C GLY A 100 18.50 3.86 13.62
N SER A 101 17.68 3.06 12.95
CA SER A 101 17.84 2.83 11.52
C SER A 101 17.17 3.93 10.70
N HIS A 102 17.82 4.35 9.63
CA HIS A 102 17.24 5.34 8.71
C HIS A 102 16.48 4.65 7.58
N ILE A 103 15.21 5.01 7.42
CA ILE A 103 14.41 4.53 6.29
C ILE A 103 14.81 5.32 5.04
N ASN A 104 15.43 4.63 4.09
CA ASN A 104 15.60 5.17 2.75
C ASN A 104 14.36 4.84 1.91
N THR A 105 13.48 5.83 1.76
CA THR A 105 12.17 5.66 1.12
C THR A 105 12.27 5.25 -0.35
N TRP A 106 13.33 5.63 -1.05
CA TRP A 106 13.57 5.25 -2.44
C TRP A 106 13.98 3.78 -2.58
N ILE A 107 14.86 3.30 -1.70
CA ILE A 107 15.24 1.87 -1.69
C ILE A 107 14.02 1.00 -1.37
N PHE A 108 13.21 1.40 -0.37
CA PHE A 108 11.98 0.68 -0.03
C PHE A 108 10.97 0.71 -1.20
N SER A 109 10.87 1.84 -1.92
CA SER A 109 10.01 1.93 -3.11
C SER A 109 10.45 0.98 -4.22
N VAL A 110 11.76 0.84 -4.46
CA VAL A 110 12.29 -0.11 -5.45
C VAL A 110 11.93 -1.55 -5.07
N TRP A 111 12.18 -1.95 -3.80
CA TRP A 111 11.81 -3.29 -3.33
C TRP A 111 10.31 -3.53 -3.41
N MET A 112 9.51 -2.55 -3.03
CA MET A 112 8.05 -2.67 -3.10
C MET A 112 7.56 -2.78 -4.55
N ALA A 113 8.18 -2.08 -5.49
CA ALA A 113 7.89 -2.21 -6.92
C ALA A 113 8.19 -3.62 -7.43
N ILE A 114 9.34 -4.20 -7.04
CA ILE A 114 9.70 -5.59 -7.40
C ILE A 114 8.67 -6.57 -6.84
N ILE A 115 8.28 -6.43 -5.57
CA ILE A 115 7.27 -7.28 -4.93
C ILE A 115 5.93 -7.16 -5.66
N LEU A 116 5.48 -5.93 -5.94
CA LEU A 116 4.22 -5.68 -6.63
C LEU A 116 4.21 -6.28 -8.05
N LEU A 117 5.29 -6.08 -8.81
CA LEU A 117 5.41 -6.65 -10.17
C LEU A 117 5.40 -8.19 -10.14
N SER A 118 6.09 -8.78 -9.17
CA SER A 118 6.09 -10.23 -8.96
C SER A 118 4.68 -10.74 -8.63
N LEU A 119 3.97 -10.07 -7.71
CA LEU A 119 2.60 -10.41 -7.35
C LEU A 119 1.67 -10.35 -8.57
N ILE A 120 1.74 -9.28 -9.34
CA ILE A 120 0.94 -9.11 -10.58
C ILE A 120 1.25 -10.22 -11.59
N TYR A 121 2.53 -10.56 -11.76
CA TYR A 121 2.95 -11.62 -12.68
C TYR A 121 2.36 -12.99 -12.28
N PHE A 122 2.48 -13.37 -11.01
CA PHE A 122 1.97 -14.65 -10.53
C PHE A 122 0.45 -14.75 -10.65
N ILE A 123 -0.29 -13.71 -10.26
CA ILE A 123 -1.75 -13.67 -10.37
C ILE A 123 -2.19 -13.82 -11.84
N LYS A 124 -1.54 -13.10 -12.77
CA LYS A 124 -1.87 -13.21 -14.21
C LYS A 124 -1.54 -14.59 -14.77
N ARG A 125 -0.46 -15.21 -14.31
CA ARG A 125 -0.07 -16.56 -14.72
C ARG A 125 -1.12 -17.60 -14.29
N GLU A 126 -1.53 -17.57 -13.02
CA GLU A 126 -2.57 -18.48 -12.50
C GLU A 126 -3.91 -18.30 -13.20
N SER A 127 -4.32 -17.04 -13.42
CA SER A 127 -5.56 -16.74 -14.16
C SER A 127 -5.56 -17.25 -15.60
N LYS A 128 -4.41 -17.38 -16.23
CA LYS A 128 -4.31 -18.00 -17.56
C LYS A 128 -4.38 -19.53 -17.48
N ALA A 129 -3.71 -20.12 -16.49
CA ALA A 129 -3.69 -21.58 -16.32
C ALA A 129 -5.08 -22.15 -15.97
N SER A 130 -5.91 -21.40 -15.25
CA SER A 130 -7.27 -21.82 -14.89
C SER A 130 -8.30 -21.72 -16.04
N LYS A 131 -7.92 -21.14 -17.17
CA LYS A 131 -8.79 -20.99 -18.37
C LYS A 131 -8.49 -22.02 -19.48
N CYS A 132 -7.43 -22.80 -19.33
CA CYS A 132 -7.08 -23.94 -20.17
C CYS A 132 -7.54 -25.25 -19.56
#